data_bfe0f19c9e63317312a5d13e461335ae
#
_entry.id   bfe0f19c9e63317312a5d13e461335ae
#
_cell.length_a   1.000
_cell.length_b   1.000
_cell.length_c   1.000
_cell.angle_alpha   90.00
_cell.angle_beta   90.00
_cell.angle_gamma   90.00
#
_symmetry.space_group_name_H-M   'P 1'
#
loop_
_entity.id
_entity.type
_entity.pdbx_description
1 polymer ?
#
loop_
_entity_poly.entity_id
_entity_poly.type
_entity_poly.pdbx_seq_one_letter_code
_entity_poly.pdbx_strand_id
1 'polypeptide(L)'
;MENKRIVISGYYGFNNSGDEAMLFAILKILYQQFGDTDITVISGNPERTTHTFGVKAIPRFDGFSILKCLYNSDLLISGGGSLLQDVTSWKSLIYYLSIIFTGVCFRKKVFLYAQGIGPVRHRWVRWILRFVLNRVNAITVRDDESKGFLERLGVKNDIYCTADAVLSLVPTSLAPGKAILHRNHIPQNKKIIGISIRRWMNTSEWMERLKLYLSLIHISEP
;
A
#
# COMPACT_ATOMS: atom_id res chain seq x y z
N MET A 1 -11.84 -15.05 23.02
CA MET A 1 -12.01 -13.77 22.27
C MET A 1 -12.72 -14.10 20.98
N GLU A 2 -13.78 -13.37 20.64
CA GLU A 2 -14.45 -13.60 19.34
C GLU A 2 -13.45 -13.38 18.19
N ASN A 3 -13.46 -14.33 17.26
CA ASN A 3 -12.59 -14.30 16.10
C ASN A 3 -13.01 -13.14 15.17
N LYS A 4 -12.25 -12.06 15.14
CA LYS A 4 -12.59 -10.86 14.35
C LYS A 4 -12.42 -11.13 12.86
N ARG A 5 -13.39 -10.69 12.08
CA ARG A 5 -13.37 -10.78 10.62
C ARG A 5 -12.87 -9.48 10.03
N ILE A 6 -11.70 -9.51 9.42
CA ILE A 6 -11.03 -8.33 8.87
C ILE A 6 -10.99 -8.43 7.34
N VAL A 7 -11.41 -7.36 6.68
CA VAL A 7 -11.23 -7.20 5.22
C VAL A 7 -10.10 -6.23 4.97
N ILE A 8 -9.18 -6.60 4.08
CA ILE A 8 -8.08 -5.74 3.66
C ILE A 8 -8.25 -5.40 2.18
N SER A 9 -8.26 -4.10 1.88
CA SER A 9 -8.32 -3.56 0.51
C SER A 9 -7.03 -2.81 0.18
N GLY A 10 -6.44 -3.11 -0.98
CA GLY A 10 -5.20 -2.50 -1.46
C GLY A 10 -4.87 -2.92 -2.89
N TYR A 11 -3.67 -2.56 -3.35
CA TYR A 11 -3.19 -2.94 -4.69
C TYR A 11 -2.43 -4.27 -4.63
N TYR A 12 -3.14 -5.34 -4.25
CA TYR A 12 -2.58 -6.68 -4.02
C TYR A 12 -2.87 -7.65 -5.17
N GLY A 13 -1.99 -8.62 -5.36
CA GLY A 13 -2.12 -9.64 -6.41
C GLY A 13 -1.64 -9.18 -7.79
N PHE A 14 -0.84 -8.11 -7.90
CA PHE A 14 -0.35 -7.56 -9.16
C PHE A 14 1.15 -7.71 -9.39
N ASN A 15 1.83 -8.58 -8.66
CA ASN A 15 3.29 -8.76 -8.72
C ASN A 15 4.10 -7.49 -8.40
N ASN A 16 3.53 -6.57 -7.64
CA ASN A 16 4.25 -5.41 -7.15
C ASN A 16 4.85 -5.74 -5.78
N SER A 17 6.16 -5.97 -5.75
CA SER A 17 6.86 -6.38 -4.50
C SER A 17 6.65 -5.40 -3.34
N GLY A 18 6.50 -4.09 -3.62
CA GLY A 18 6.24 -3.09 -2.58
C GLY A 18 4.87 -3.26 -1.94
N ASP A 19 3.83 -3.41 -2.75
CA ASP A 19 2.46 -3.60 -2.24
C ASP A 19 2.30 -4.96 -1.56
N GLU A 20 2.94 -6.02 -2.09
CA GLU A 20 2.94 -7.34 -1.46
C GLU A 20 3.72 -7.32 -0.11
N ALA A 21 4.81 -6.59 -0.02
CA ALA A 21 5.55 -6.41 1.24
C ALA A 21 4.71 -5.63 2.27
N MET A 22 3.95 -4.63 1.84
CA MET A 22 3.00 -3.92 2.71
C MET A 22 1.90 -4.84 3.23
N LEU A 23 1.32 -5.68 2.36
CA LEU A 23 0.34 -6.68 2.80
C LEU A 23 0.94 -7.61 3.85
N PHE A 24 2.15 -8.11 3.60
CA PHE A 24 2.86 -8.98 4.54
C PHE A 24 3.08 -8.28 5.90
N ALA A 25 3.48 -7.00 5.90
CA ALA A 25 3.66 -6.21 7.11
C ALA A 25 2.36 -6.05 7.90
N ILE A 26 1.27 -5.73 7.21
CA ILE A 26 -0.06 -5.58 7.82
C ILE A 26 -0.51 -6.91 8.44
N LEU A 27 -0.41 -8.02 7.70
CA LEU A 27 -0.80 -9.35 8.18
C LEU A 27 0.02 -9.75 9.42
N LYS A 28 1.33 -9.53 9.39
CA LYS A 28 2.21 -9.81 10.52
C LYS A 28 1.77 -9.08 11.79
N ILE A 29 1.47 -7.78 11.66
CA ILE A 29 1.01 -6.96 12.79
C ILE A 29 -0.35 -7.44 13.29
N LEU A 30 -1.29 -7.75 12.39
CA LEU A 30 -2.61 -8.24 12.77
C LEU A 30 -2.54 -9.55 13.54
N TYR A 31 -1.75 -10.52 13.06
CA TYR A 31 -1.55 -11.79 13.78
C TYR A 31 -0.85 -11.61 15.13
N GLN A 32 0.10 -10.68 15.21
CA GLN A 32 0.76 -10.36 16.49
C GLN A 32 -0.20 -9.74 17.52
N GLN A 33 -1.12 -8.88 17.07
CA GLN A 33 -2.04 -8.15 17.96
C GLN A 33 -3.30 -8.94 18.31
N PHE A 34 -3.84 -9.70 17.37
CA PHE A 34 -5.15 -10.34 17.50
C PHE A 34 -5.10 -11.87 17.51
N GLY A 35 -3.93 -12.47 17.29
CA GLY A 35 -3.79 -13.91 17.15
C GLY A 35 -4.44 -14.45 15.87
N ASP A 36 -5.08 -15.61 15.98
CA ASP A 36 -5.78 -16.24 14.86
C ASP A 36 -7.04 -15.43 14.50
N THR A 37 -7.00 -14.75 13.35
CA THR A 37 -7.99 -13.79 12.90
C THR A 37 -8.45 -14.16 11.48
N ASP A 38 -9.73 -14.11 11.22
CA ASP A 38 -10.30 -14.39 9.89
C ASP A 38 -10.07 -13.19 8.96
N ILE A 39 -9.01 -13.27 8.14
CA ILE A 39 -8.62 -12.19 7.22
C ILE A 39 -8.99 -12.56 5.80
N THR A 40 -9.68 -11.62 5.12
CA THR A 40 -9.97 -11.70 3.68
C THR A 40 -9.37 -10.51 2.96
N VAL A 41 -8.57 -10.78 1.92
CA VAL A 41 -7.90 -9.77 1.10
C VAL A 41 -8.64 -9.60 -0.22
N ILE A 42 -8.94 -8.37 -0.62
CA ILE A 42 -9.43 -8.04 -1.96
C ILE A 42 -8.23 -7.96 -2.89
N SER A 43 -8.14 -8.88 -3.86
CA SER A 43 -6.94 -9.10 -4.68
C SER A 43 -7.22 -9.13 -6.18
N GLY A 44 -6.24 -8.72 -6.97
CA GLY A 44 -6.21 -8.90 -8.42
C GLY A 44 -5.95 -10.36 -8.84
N ASN A 45 -5.31 -11.15 -7.97
CA ASN A 45 -5.09 -12.58 -8.16
C ASN A 45 -5.31 -13.31 -6.82
N PRO A 46 -6.56 -13.70 -6.51
CA PRO A 46 -6.91 -14.33 -5.23
C PRO A 46 -6.14 -15.62 -4.94
N GLU A 47 -6.01 -16.51 -5.91
CA GLU A 47 -5.32 -17.80 -5.74
C GLU A 47 -3.88 -17.60 -5.29
N ARG A 48 -3.16 -16.70 -5.98
CA ARG A 48 -1.80 -16.38 -5.62
C ARG A 48 -1.71 -15.73 -4.24
N THR A 49 -2.60 -14.80 -3.92
CA THR A 49 -2.62 -14.13 -2.61
C THR A 49 -2.86 -15.15 -1.50
N THR A 50 -3.81 -16.06 -1.69
CA THR A 50 -4.08 -17.14 -0.74
C THR A 50 -2.86 -18.06 -0.58
N HIS A 51 -2.26 -18.48 -1.69
CA HIS A 51 -1.09 -19.36 -1.66
C HIS A 51 0.13 -18.70 -0.98
N THR A 52 0.36 -17.40 -1.25
CA THR A 52 1.55 -16.70 -0.75
C THR A 52 1.43 -16.32 0.72
N PHE A 53 0.24 -15.91 1.16
CA PHE A 53 0.06 -15.32 2.50
C PHE A 53 -0.77 -16.20 3.45
N GLY A 54 -1.36 -17.30 2.97
CA GLY A 54 -2.17 -18.18 3.81
C GLY A 54 -3.50 -17.57 4.27
N VAL A 55 -3.99 -16.53 3.61
CA VAL A 55 -5.23 -15.82 3.94
C VAL A 55 -6.31 -16.09 2.90
N LYS A 56 -7.58 -15.86 3.25
CA LYS A 56 -8.66 -15.84 2.26
C LYS A 56 -8.48 -14.65 1.33
N ALA A 57 -8.79 -14.84 0.04
CA ALA A 57 -8.78 -13.76 -0.92
C ALA A 57 -9.99 -13.82 -1.85
N ILE A 58 -10.48 -12.65 -2.28
CA ILE A 58 -11.61 -12.51 -3.21
C ILE A 58 -11.21 -11.60 -4.38
N PRO A 59 -11.81 -11.81 -5.58
CA PRO A 59 -11.51 -11.00 -6.75
C PRO A 59 -11.93 -9.54 -6.57
N ARG A 60 -11.04 -8.61 -6.96
CA ARG A 60 -11.27 -7.17 -6.82
C ARG A 60 -12.45 -6.61 -7.64
N PHE A 61 -12.91 -7.32 -8.64
CA PHE A 61 -14.04 -6.89 -9.48
C PHE A 61 -15.31 -7.72 -9.24
N ASP A 62 -15.30 -8.63 -8.27
CA ASP A 62 -16.50 -9.33 -7.83
C ASP A 62 -17.24 -8.49 -6.78
N GLY A 63 -18.10 -7.59 -7.26
CA GLY A 63 -18.84 -6.67 -6.40
C GLY A 63 -19.73 -7.39 -5.39
N PHE A 64 -20.32 -8.54 -5.76
CA PHE A 64 -21.18 -9.31 -4.86
C PHE A 64 -20.37 -9.90 -3.69
N SER A 65 -19.25 -10.54 -3.99
CA SER A 65 -18.36 -11.09 -2.95
C SER A 65 -17.79 -9.99 -2.06
N ILE A 66 -17.43 -8.82 -2.63
CA ILE A 66 -16.96 -7.67 -1.84
C ILE A 66 -18.06 -7.18 -0.89
N LEU A 67 -19.28 -6.96 -1.37
CA LEU A 67 -20.39 -6.52 -0.53
C LEU A 67 -20.70 -7.53 0.58
N LYS A 68 -20.79 -8.82 0.24
CA LYS A 68 -21.02 -9.91 1.21
C LYS A 68 -19.92 -9.96 2.26
N CYS A 69 -18.67 -9.85 1.84
CA CYS A 69 -17.51 -9.88 2.72
C CYS A 69 -17.50 -8.68 3.68
N LEU A 70 -17.72 -7.47 3.16
CA LEU A 70 -17.80 -6.25 3.97
C LEU A 70 -19.00 -6.28 4.95
N TYR A 71 -20.16 -6.76 4.49
CA TYR A 71 -21.32 -6.87 5.37
C TYR A 71 -21.08 -7.79 6.56
N ASN A 72 -20.32 -8.87 6.38
CA ASN A 72 -20.00 -9.83 7.43
C ASN A 72 -18.72 -9.51 8.20
N SER A 73 -17.99 -8.45 7.85
CA SER A 73 -16.76 -8.07 8.53
C SER A 73 -17.02 -7.22 9.78
N ASP A 74 -16.00 -7.13 10.63
CA ASP A 74 -15.98 -6.26 11.80
C ASP A 74 -15.09 -5.03 11.56
N LEU A 75 -14.07 -5.19 10.71
CA LEU A 75 -13.09 -4.16 10.38
C LEU A 75 -12.75 -4.20 8.89
N LEU A 76 -12.74 -3.04 8.25
CA LEU A 76 -12.11 -2.81 6.95
C LEU A 76 -10.81 -2.05 7.13
N ILE A 77 -9.71 -2.60 6.64
CA ILE A 77 -8.44 -1.91 6.53
C ILE A 77 -8.22 -1.52 5.06
N SER A 78 -8.15 -0.24 4.79
CA SER A 78 -7.63 0.28 3.52
C SER A 78 -6.12 0.45 3.70
N GLY A 79 -5.37 -0.53 3.18
CA GLY A 79 -3.96 -0.69 3.53
C GLY A 79 -3.02 -0.21 2.45
N GLY A 80 -1.95 0.42 2.90
CA GLY A 80 -0.70 0.69 2.21
C GLY A 80 -0.74 1.31 0.80
N GLY A 81 0.38 1.82 0.37
CA GLY A 81 0.54 2.38 -0.97
C GLY A 81 -0.08 3.74 -1.19
N SER A 82 -0.04 4.21 -2.43
CA SER A 82 -0.66 5.49 -2.84
C SER A 82 -1.96 5.22 -3.60
N LEU A 83 -2.98 4.73 -2.90
CA LEU A 83 -4.26 4.33 -3.50
C LEU A 83 -5.18 5.52 -3.80
N LEU A 84 -5.15 6.54 -2.93
CA LEU A 84 -6.05 7.69 -2.96
C LEU A 84 -5.36 8.88 -3.65
N GLN A 85 -5.07 8.70 -4.95
CA GLN A 85 -4.47 9.72 -5.83
C GLN A 85 -5.03 9.57 -7.26
N ASP A 86 -5.10 10.66 -8.02
CA ASP A 86 -5.64 10.65 -9.39
C ASP A 86 -4.59 10.91 -10.48
N VAL A 87 -3.29 10.84 -10.13
CA VAL A 87 -2.19 11.03 -11.09
C VAL A 87 -2.18 9.94 -12.15
N THR A 88 -2.41 8.69 -11.74
CA THR A 88 -2.48 7.55 -12.65
C THR A 88 -3.87 7.35 -13.22
N SER A 89 -4.91 7.40 -12.38
CA SER A 89 -6.30 7.23 -12.79
C SER A 89 -7.28 7.66 -11.69
N TRP A 90 -8.17 8.61 -12.00
CA TRP A 90 -9.28 8.95 -11.11
C TRP A 90 -10.25 7.77 -10.89
N LYS A 91 -10.37 6.87 -11.88
CA LYS A 91 -11.22 5.67 -11.77
C LYS A 91 -10.70 4.72 -10.68
N SER A 92 -9.37 4.56 -10.57
CA SER A 92 -8.75 3.76 -9.52
C SER A 92 -9.04 4.35 -8.13
N LEU A 93 -8.92 5.67 -7.99
CA LEU A 93 -9.23 6.36 -6.73
C LEU A 93 -10.69 6.15 -6.34
N ILE A 94 -11.64 6.33 -7.27
CA ILE A 94 -13.09 6.10 -7.01
C ILE A 94 -13.36 4.65 -6.62
N TYR A 95 -12.69 3.68 -7.25
CA TYR A 95 -12.80 2.28 -6.87
C TYR A 95 -12.45 2.05 -5.39
N TYR A 96 -11.30 2.54 -4.92
CA TYR A 96 -10.93 2.39 -3.51
C TYR A 96 -11.84 3.16 -2.57
N LEU A 97 -12.25 4.36 -2.96
CA LEU A 97 -13.22 5.14 -2.19
C LEU A 97 -14.59 4.45 -2.09
N SER A 98 -15.04 3.75 -3.13
CA SER A 98 -16.29 3.00 -3.09
C SER A 98 -16.26 1.86 -2.07
N ILE A 99 -15.14 1.16 -1.96
CA ILE A 99 -14.96 0.11 -0.95
C ILE A 99 -14.98 0.71 0.46
N ILE A 100 -14.23 1.79 0.69
CA ILE A 100 -14.21 2.51 1.97
C ILE A 100 -15.62 2.99 2.33
N PHE A 101 -16.30 3.62 1.38
CA PHE A 101 -17.66 4.14 1.58
C PHE A 101 -18.67 3.04 1.88
N THR A 102 -18.56 1.88 1.21
CA THR A 102 -19.41 0.71 1.50
C THR A 102 -19.20 0.23 2.95
N GLY A 103 -17.95 0.16 3.42
CA GLY A 103 -17.64 -0.16 4.80
C GLY A 103 -18.31 0.83 5.78
N VAL A 104 -18.26 2.13 5.48
CA VAL A 104 -18.94 3.17 6.27
C VAL A 104 -20.46 2.99 6.24
N CYS A 105 -21.07 2.74 5.06
CA CYS A 105 -22.51 2.52 4.93
C CYS A 105 -22.99 1.30 5.74
N PHE A 106 -22.19 0.24 5.78
CA PHE A 106 -22.47 -0.96 6.59
C PHE A 106 -22.12 -0.76 8.08
N ARG A 107 -21.75 0.47 8.49
CA ARG A 107 -21.38 0.81 9.87
C ARG A 107 -20.23 -0.05 10.41
N LYS A 108 -19.32 -0.46 9.53
CA LYS A 108 -18.11 -1.19 9.93
C LYS A 108 -17.05 -0.24 10.45
N LYS A 109 -16.15 -0.74 11.28
CA LYS A 109 -14.94 0.01 11.61
C LYS A 109 -14.08 0.10 10.35
N VAL A 110 -13.66 1.30 9.98
CA VAL A 110 -12.84 1.56 8.79
C VAL A 110 -11.57 2.26 9.20
N PHE A 111 -10.44 1.65 8.83
CA PHE A 111 -9.11 2.16 9.14
C PHE A 111 -8.28 2.33 7.87
N LEU A 112 -7.82 3.57 7.61
CA LEU A 112 -6.81 3.84 6.60
C LEU A 112 -5.43 3.66 7.24
N TYR A 113 -4.66 2.70 6.72
CA TYR A 113 -3.41 2.28 7.36
C TYR A 113 -2.19 2.70 6.53
N ALA A 114 -1.37 3.60 7.06
CA ALA A 114 -0.09 4.05 6.53
C ALA A 114 -0.14 4.42 5.02
N GLN A 115 -1.18 5.13 4.60
CA GLN A 115 -1.37 5.47 3.18
C GLN A 115 -0.60 6.72 2.77
N GLY A 116 -0.05 6.70 1.54
CA GLY A 116 0.28 7.90 0.80
C GLY A 116 -0.98 8.44 0.11
N ILE A 117 -1.36 9.70 0.35
CA ILE A 117 -2.59 10.29 -0.16
C ILE A 117 -2.28 11.53 -0.98
N GLY A 118 -2.83 11.57 -2.20
CA GLY A 118 -2.66 12.69 -3.12
C GLY A 118 -1.44 12.54 -4.05
N PRO A 119 -1.26 13.51 -4.96
CA PRO A 119 -2.18 14.62 -5.21
C PRO A 119 -3.50 14.17 -5.86
N VAL A 120 -4.57 14.92 -5.59
CA VAL A 120 -5.87 14.76 -6.25
C VAL A 120 -6.19 16.06 -6.99
N ARG A 121 -6.28 16.00 -8.32
CA ARG A 121 -6.42 17.17 -9.19
C ARG A 121 -7.88 17.58 -9.38
N HIS A 122 -8.77 16.60 -9.55
CA HIS A 122 -10.18 16.83 -9.84
C HIS A 122 -10.94 17.35 -8.60
N ARG A 123 -11.55 18.53 -8.70
CA ARG A 123 -12.25 19.18 -7.58
C ARG A 123 -13.42 18.33 -7.03
N TRP A 124 -14.20 17.69 -7.90
CA TRP A 124 -15.31 16.83 -7.49
C TRP A 124 -14.83 15.58 -6.75
N VAL A 125 -13.65 15.02 -7.15
CA VAL A 125 -13.04 13.87 -6.45
C VAL A 125 -12.58 14.29 -5.05
N ARG A 126 -12.01 15.49 -4.91
CA ARG A 126 -11.63 16.06 -3.59
C ARG A 126 -12.85 16.16 -2.65
N TRP A 127 -13.99 16.57 -3.19
CA TRP A 127 -15.22 16.65 -2.40
C TRP A 127 -15.66 15.26 -1.91
N ILE A 128 -15.69 14.24 -2.78
CA ILE A 128 -16.03 12.85 -2.41
C ILE A 128 -15.00 12.30 -1.41
N LEU A 129 -13.71 12.50 -1.66
CA LEU A 129 -12.64 12.05 -0.77
C LEU A 129 -12.85 12.65 0.65
N ARG A 130 -13.01 13.95 0.75
CA ARG A 130 -13.32 14.62 2.02
C ARG A 130 -14.57 14.06 2.68
N PHE A 131 -15.66 13.88 1.94
CA PHE A 131 -16.92 13.37 2.45
C PHE A 131 -16.78 11.97 3.05
N VAL A 132 -16.08 11.08 2.35
CA VAL A 132 -15.85 9.70 2.79
C VAL A 132 -14.91 9.66 3.99
N LEU A 133 -13.75 10.34 3.91
CA LEU A 133 -12.74 10.28 4.94
C LEU A 133 -13.18 10.91 6.28
N ASN A 134 -14.10 11.87 6.27
CA ASN A 134 -14.71 12.39 7.49
C ASN A 134 -15.65 11.39 8.20
N ARG A 135 -15.83 10.19 7.66
CA ARG A 135 -16.72 9.14 8.20
C ARG A 135 -16.00 7.85 8.58
N VAL A 136 -14.69 7.78 8.32
CA VAL A 136 -13.90 6.63 8.75
C VAL A 136 -13.51 6.74 10.24
N ASN A 137 -13.08 5.66 10.83
CA ASN A 137 -12.79 5.59 12.28
C ASN A 137 -11.37 6.01 12.63
N ALA A 138 -10.40 5.73 11.75
CA ALA A 138 -9.01 6.09 11.98
C ALA A 138 -8.28 6.32 10.65
N ILE A 139 -7.34 7.25 10.65
CA ILE A 139 -6.52 7.59 9.50
C ILE A 139 -5.06 7.66 9.95
N THR A 140 -4.24 6.79 9.39
CA THR A 140 -2.80 6.95 9.44
C THR A 140 -2.25 7.15 8.04
N VAL A 141 -1.31 8.05 7.90
CA VAL A 141 -0.58 8.35 6.65
C VAL A 141 0.90 8.13 6.86
N ARG A 142 1.62 7.85 5.78
CA ARG A 142 3.05 7.51 5.86
C ARG A 142 4.00 8.69 5.80
N ASP A 143 3.48 9.88 5.45
CA ASP A 143 4.28 11.09 5.27
C ASP A 143 3.50 12.36 5.59
N ASP A 144 4.23 13.43 5.89
CA ASP A 144 3.66 14.74 6.25
C ASP A 144 3.00 15.44 5.05
N GLU A 145 3.40 15.13 3.82
CA GLU A 145 2.76 15.67 2.61
C GLU A 145 1.32 15.19 2.51
N SER A 146 1.09 13.88 2.71
CA SER A 146 -0.24 13.28 2.78
C SER A 146 -1.09 13.87 3.90
N LYS A 147 -0.50 14.05 5.09
CA LYS A 147 -1.17 14.68 6.24
C LYS A 147 -1.60 16.10 5.90
N GLY A 148 -0.67 16.94 5.47
CA GLY A 148 -0.96 18.34 5.12
C GLY A 148 -1.95 18.46 3.96
N PHE A 149 -1.96 17.50 3.01
CA PHE A 149 -2.95 17.45 1.95
C PHE A 149 -4.37 17.22 2.51
N LEU A 150 -4.54 16.25 3.41
CA LEU A 150 -5.84 15.95 4.02
C LEU A 150 -6.36 17.09 4.90
N GLU A 151 -5.48 17.73 5.66
CA GLU A 151 -5.81 18.90 6.48
C GLU A 151 -6.30 20.06 5.61
N ARG A 152 -5.57 20.38 4.53
CA ARG A 152 -5.99 21.41 3.54
C ARG A 152 -7.29 21.04 2.82
N LEU A 153 -7.59 19.75 2.67
CA LEU A 153 -8.82 19.25 2.09
C LEU A 153 -10.01 19.44 3.04
N GLY A 154 -9.78 19.66 4.33
CA GLY A 154 -10.78 19.83 5.37
C GLY A 154 -11.29 18.49 5.92
N VAL A 155 -10.44 17.47 5.98
CA VAL A 155 -10.67 16.26 6.77
C VAL A 155 -10.55 16.65 8.24
N LYS A 156 -11.59 16.31 9.03
CA LYS A 156 -11.73 16.71 10.45
C LYS A 156 -11.28 15.63 11.43
N ASN A 157 -11.13 14.40 10.95
CA ASN A 157 -10.66 13.30 11.78
C ASN A 157 -9.19 13.52 12.15
N ASP A 158 -8.78 12.98 13.29
CA ASP A 158 -7.37 12.94 13.66
C ASP A 158 -6.58 12.16 12.62
N ILE A 159 -5.50 12.78 12.13
CA ILE A 159 -4.62 12.20 11.11
C ILE A 159 -3.25 11.98 11.76
N TYR A 160 -2.89 10.73 11.92
CA TYR A 160 -1.60 10.36 12.50
C TYR A 160 -0.58 10.11 11.38
N CYS A 161 0.51 10.90 11.38
CA CYS A 161 1.65 10.61 10.52
C CYS A 161 2.47 9.50 11.16
N THR A 162 2.65 8.42 10.42
CA THR A 162 3.43 7.23 10.84
C THR A 162 4.55 7.00 9.82
N ALA A 163 5.01 5.77 9.69
CA ALA A 163 5.92 5.37 8.64
C ALA A 163 5.23 4.39 7.67
N ASP A 164 5.84 4.14 6.52
CA ASP A 164 5.39 3.07 5.62
C ASP A 164 5.44 1.73 6.37
N ALA A 165 4.38 0.94 6.22
CA ALA A 165 4.24 -0.35 6.92
C ALA A 165 5.42 -1.30 6.68
N VAL A 166 6.04 -1.23 5.51
CA VAL A 166 7.21 -2.07 5.15
C VAL A 166 8.40 -1.84 6.08
N LEU A 167 8.54 -0.65 6.66
CA LEU A 167 9.64 -0.36 7.60
C LEU A 167 9.56 -1.16 8.90
N SER A 168 8.42 -1.77 9.20
CA SER A 168 8.29 -2.71 10.34
C SER A 168 8.88 -4.10 10.05
N LEU A 169 9.23 -4.39 8.79
CA LEU A 169 9.78 -5.67 8.40
C LEU A 169 11.29 -5.72 8.69
N VAL A 170 11.66 -6.56 9.62
CA VAL A 170 13.07 -6.87 9.88
C VAL A 170 13.43 -8.15 9.11
N PRO A 171 14.48 -8.14 8.27
CA PRO A 171 14.94 -9.34 7.60
C PRO A 171 15.33 -10.42 8.62
N THR A 172 14.76 -11.61 8.49
CA THR A 172 15.08 -12.74 9.38
C THR A 172 16.45 -13.34 9.08
N SER A 173 16.95 -13.16 7.86
CA SER A 173 18.25 -13.65 7.42
C SER A 173 18.78 -12.83 6.25
N LEU A 174 20.10 -12.60 6.23
CA LEU A 174 20.80 -12.02 5.09
C LEU A 174 21.25 -13.10 4.06
N ALA A 175 21.06 -14.38 4.38
CA ALA A 175 21.53 -15.47 3.52
C ALA A 175 20.95 -15.45 2.09
N PRO A 176 19.63 -15.19 1.87
CA PRO A 176 19.10 -15.08 0.52
C PRO A 176 19.74 -13.96 -0.30
N GLY A 177 19.96 -12.79 0.33
CA GLY A 177 20.62 -11.66 -0.33
C GLY A 177 22.07 -11.98 -0.71
N LYS A 178 22.84 -12.57 0.20
CA LYS A 178 24.20 -13.04 -0.08
C LYS A 178 24.25 -14.07 -1.20
N ALA A 179 23.30 -15.00 -1.25
CA ALA A 179 23.20 -15.99 -2.32
C ALA A 179 22.92 -15.34 -3.69
N ILE A 180 22.09 -14.29 -3.73
CA ILE A 180 21.83 -13.54 -4.97
C ILE A 180 23.12 -12.83 -5.42
N LEU A 181 23.83 -12.13 -4.52
CA LEU A 181 25.10 -11.47 -4.84
C LEU A 181 26.14 -12.47 -5.37
N HIS A 182 26.29 -13.62 -4.70
CA HIS A 182 27.21 -14.68 -5.11
C HIS A 182 26.86 -15.24 -6.50
N ARG A 183 25.58 -15.53 -6.75
CA ARG A 183 25.10 -16.04 -8.06
C ARG A 183 25.38 -15.07 -9.21
N ASN A 184 25.34 -13.77 -8.93
CA ASN A 184 25.62 -12.72 -9.91
C ASN A 184 27.07 -12.26 -9.91
N HIS A 185 27.98 -13.00 -9.27
CA HIS A 185 29.43 -12.72 -9.20
C HIS A 185 29.78 -11.32 -8.65
N ILE A 186 28.94 -10.78 -7.75
CA ILE A 186 29.16 -9.48 -7.12
C ILE A 186 30.13 -9.65 -5.94
N PRO A 187 31.31 -8.99 -5.94
CA PRO A 187 32.29 -9.11 -4.87
C PRO A 187 31.74 -8.58 -3.54
N GLN A 188 31.74 -9.42 -2.49
CA GLN A 188 31.22 -9.03 -1.17
C GLN A 188 32.24 -8.28 -0.29
N ASN A 189 33.49 -8.22 -0.71
CA ASN A 189 34.58 -7.53 -0.04
C ASN A 189 34.77 -6.07 -0.48
N LYS A 190 33.92 -5.59 -1.41
CA LYS A 190 33.89 -4.20 -1.86
C LYS A 190 32.63 -3.50 -1.36
N LYS A 191 32.65 -2.16 -1.31
CA LYS A 191 31.45 -1.37 -1.09
C LYS A 191 30.49 -1.57 -2.26
N ILE A 192 29.24 -1.88 -1.96
CA ILE A 192 28.19 -2.14 -2.96
C ILE A 192 27.21 -0.98 -2.92
N ILE A 193 26.95 -0.38 -4.06
CA ILE A 193 25.89 0.61 -4.25
C ILE A 193 24.77 -0.05 -5.03
N GLY A 194 23.61 -0.20 -4.40
CA GLY A 194 22.41 -0.69 -5.04
C GLY A 194 21.62 0.44 -5.69
N ILE A 195 21.36 0.34 -6.99
CA ILE A 195 20.55 1.31 -7.73
C ILE A 195 19.30 0.61 -8.23
N SER A 196 18.13 1.06 -7.76
CA SER A 196 16.82 0.57 -8.23
C SER A 196 16.17 1.62 -9.12
N ILE A 197 16.01 1.28 -10.39
CA ILE A 197 15.46 2.21 -11.38
C ILE A 197 14.05 1.76 -11.74
N ARG A 198 13.08 2.66 -11.55
CA ARG A 198 11.71 2.46 -12.03
C ARG A 198 11.38 3.50 -13.09
N ARG A 199 10.91 3.05 -14.25
CA ARG A 199 10.39 3.97 -15.27
C ARG A 199 9.21 4.75 -14.70
N TRP A 200 9.35 6.07 -14.62
CA TRP A 200 8.30 7.00 -14.18
C TRP A 200 8.02 7.98 -15.29
N MET A 201 6.84 7.90 -15.88
CA MET A 201 6.42 8.66 -17.08
C MET A 201 7.24 8.37 -18.36
N ASN A 202 6.66 8.71 -19.50
CA ASN A 202 7.27 8.54 -20.83
C ASN A 202 8.04 9.80 -21.27
N THR A 203 8.91 10.33 -20.42
CA THR A 203 9.71 11.50 -20.77
C THR A 203 11.15 11.09 -21.07
N SER A 204 11.70 11.51 -22.20
CA SER A 204 13.12 11.36 -22.55
C SER A 204 14.03 12.01 -21.49
N GLU A 205 13.54 13.03 -20.85
CA GLU A 205 14.25 13.85 -19.85
C GLU A 205 14.76 13.03 -18.62
N TRP A 206 13.98 12.04 -18.12
CA TRP A 206 14.46 11.25 -16.99
C TRP A 206 15.60 10.30 -17.39
N MET A 207 15.61 9.82 -18.65
CA MET A 207 16.71 9.00 -19.17
C MET A 207 18.01 9.80 -19.28
N GLU A 208 17.94 11.05 -19.71
CA GLU A 208 19.11 11.95 -19.77
C GLU A 208 19.63 12.26 -18.37
N ARG A 209 18.74 12.58 -17.43
CA ARG A 209 19.12 12.79 -16.03
C ARG A 209 19.75 11.53 -15.42
N LEU A 210 19.19 10.36 -15.69
CA LEU A 210 19.75 9.10 -15.23
C LEU A 210 21.16 8.86 -15.78
N LYS A 211 21.37 9.09 -17.10
CA LYS A 211 22.70 9.00 -17.71
C LYS A 211 23.68 9.95 -17.05
N LEU A 212 23.24 11.18 -16.77
CA LEU A 212 24.06 12.18 -16.07
C LEU A 212 24.45 11.69 -14.67
N TYR A 213 23.49 11.19 -13.86
CA TYR A 213 23.80 10.68 -12.52
C TYR A 213 24.72 9.46 -12.56
N LEU A 214 24.53 8.53 -13.51
CA LEU A 214 25.40 7.38 -13.66
C LEU A 214 26.79 7.77 -14.16
N SER A 215 26.94 8.78 -15.00
CA SER A 215 28.25 9.27 -15.43
C SER A 215 29.04 9.93 -14.31
N LEU A 216 28.38 10.58 -13.32
CA LEU A 216 29.04 11.15 -12.17
C LEU A 216 29.68 10.10 -11.24
N ILE A 217 29.21 8.84 -11.26
CA ILE A 217 29.79 7.74 -10.49
C ILE A 217 31.17 7.33 -11.08
N HIS A 218 31.37 7.49 -12.39
CA HIS A 218 32.65 7.20 -13.05
C HIS A 218 33.71 8.29 -12.90
N ILE A 219 33.33 9.51 -12.51
CA ILE A 219 34.27 10.65 -12.39
C ILE A 219 35.03 10.61 -11.04
N SER A 220 34.62 9.79 -10.09
CA SER A 220 35.21 9.72 -8.74
C SER A 220 36.21 8.55 -8.56
N GLU A 221 36.65 7.87 -9.62
CA GLU A 221 37.78 6.95 -9.52
C GLU A 221 39.09 7.72 -9.78
N PRO A 222 40.03 7.72 -8.82
CA PRO A 222 41.37 8.31 -9.01
C PRO A 222 42.22 7.47 -9.95
#